data_6e3eba8d43eb5cb7308a09b7f2bdfbb6
#
_entry.id   6e3eba8d43eb5cb7308a09b7f2bdfbb6
#
_cell.length_a   1.000
_cell.length_b   1.000
_cell.length_c   1.000
_cell.angle_alpha   90.00
_cell.angle_beta   90.00
_cell.angle_gamma   90.00
#
_symmetry.space_group_name_H-M   'P 1'
#
loop_
_entity.id
_entity.type
_entity.pdbx_description
1 polymer ?
#
loop_
_entity_poly.entity_id
_entity_poly.type
_entity_poly.pdbx_seq_one_letter_code
_entity_poly.pdbx_strand_id
1 'polypeptide(L)'
;MLTQFSRTELLLGKEGMERLKNARVAVFGVGGVGGYVCEALVRSGVFTFDLIDDDKVCLTNLNRQIIATRKTVGQYKVDVMKERILDINPDAVVNVHKCFFLPENAAEFPFEEYDYVIDAV
;
A
#
# COMPACT_ATOMS: atom_id res chain seq x y z
N MET A 1 1.86 25.58 -10.09
CA MET A 1 2.70 24.50 -10.62
C MET A 1 1.93 23.18 -10.61
N LEU A 2 1.98 22.46 -11.69
CA LEU A 2 1.30 21.15 -11.77
C LEU A 2 2.11 20.07 -11.05
N THR A 3 1.39 19.19 -10.34
CA THR A 3 1.95 17.97 -9.75
C THR A 3 1.19 16.78 -10.27
N GLN A 4 1.67 15.58 -9.95
CA GLN A 4 0.95 14.37 -10.34
C GLN A 4 -0.44 14.28 -9.70
N PHE A 5 -0.72 15.06 -8.66
CA PHE A 5 -2.01 15.06 -7.96
C PHE A 5 -2.91 16.24 -8.35
N SER A 6 -2.52 17.06 -9.30
CA SER A 6 -3.26 18.29 -9.63
C SER A 6 -4.71 18.03 -10.03
N ARG A 7 -4.97 16.97 -10.78
CA ARG A 7 -6.34 16.64 -11.21
C ARG A 7 -7.20 16.13 -10.05
N THR A 8 -6.61 15.35 -9.16
CA THR A 8 -7.29 14.87 -7.96
C THR A 8 -7.63 16.06 -7.05
N GLU A 9 -6.73 17.04 -6.96
CA GLU A 9 -6.96 18.25 -6.19
C GLU A 9 -8.17 19.04 -6.67
N LEU A 10 -8.48 19.01 -7.97
CA LEU A 10 -9.67 19.66 -8.49
C LEU A 10 -10.95 19.10 -7.88
N LEU A 11 -10.96 17.82 -7.52
CA LEU A 11 -12.11 17.17 -6.89
C LEU A 11 -12.12 17.31 -5.37
N LEU A 12 -10.96 17.15 -4.74
CA LEU A 12 -10.86 17.04 -3.28
C LEU A 12 -10.45 18.35 -2.60
N GLY A 13 -9.91 19.31 -3.36
CA GLY A 13 -9.40 20.56 -2.81
C GLY A 13 -8.06 20.40 -2.10
N LYS A 14 -7.43 21.52 -1.80
CA LYS A 14 -6.11 21.52 -1.15
C LYS A 14 -6.15 20.88 0.23
N GLU A 15 -7.20 21.16 1.00
CA GLU A 15 -7.36 20.60 2.35
C GLU A 15 -7.52 19.09 2.31
N GLY A 16 -8.31 18.56 1.36
CA GLY A 16 -8.48 17.14 1.18
C GLY A 16 -7.17 16.46 0.80
N MET A 17 -6.39 17.07 -0.10
CA MET A 17 -5.09 16.54 -0.49
C MET A 17 -4.10 16.53 0.67
N GLU A 18 -4.13 17.55 1.52
CA GLU A 18 -3.27 17.61 2.70
C GLU A 18 -3.61 16.50 3.69
N ARG A 19 -4.90 16.22 3.87
CA ARG A 19 -5.35 15.11 4.73
C ARG A 19 -4.87 13.77 4.21
N LEU A 20 -4.95 13.53 2.90
CA LEU A 20 -4.48 12.29 2.29
C LEU A 20 -2.97 12.14 2.46
N LYS A 21 -2.22 13.22 2.24
CA LYS A 21 -0.77 13.22 2.37
C LYS A 21 -0.34 12.85 3.79
N ASN A 22 -1.06 13.32 4.79
CA ASN A 22 -0.72 13.08 6.19
C ASN A 22 -1.33 11.80 6.76
N ALA A 23 -2.19 11.12 5.99
CA ALA A 23 -2.82 9.89 6.43
C ALA A 23 -1.82 8.73 6.41
N ARG A 24 -1.92 7.86 7.42
CA ARG A 24 -1.18 6.61 7.49
C ARG A 24 -2.16 5.46 7.39
N VAL A 25 -2.00 4.63 6.37
CA VAL A 25 -2.91 3.52 6.07
C VAL A 25 -2.17 2.20 6.20
N ALA A 26 -2.74 1.28 6.97
CA ALA A 26 -2.23 -0.08 7.09
C ALA A 26 -3.05 -1.00 6.19
N VAL A 27 -2.37 -1.83 5.39
CA VAL A 27 -3.00 -2.79 4.50
C VAL A 27 -2.56 -4.18 4.90
N PHE A 28 -3.50 -4.96 5.40
CA PHE A 28 -3.28 -6.34 5.79
C PHE A 28 -3.69 -7.24 4.62
N GLY A 29 -2.69 -7.85 3.99
CA GLY A 29 -2.88 -8.65 2.80
C GLY A 29 -2.59 -7.85 1.52
N VAL A 30 -1.53 -8.21 0.81
CA VAL A 30 -1.10 -7.53 -0.42
C VAL A 30 -1.25 -8.50 -1.60
N GLY A 31 -2.47 -8.99 -1.78
CA GLY A 31 -2.81 -9.91 -2.86
C GLY A 31 -3.69 -9.24 -3.92
N GLY A 32 -4.73 -9.97 -4.32
CA GLY A 32 -5.64 -9.52 -5.38
C GLY A 32 -6.38 -8.23 -5.05
N VAL A 33 -6.90 -8.12 -3.83
CA VAL A 33 -7.62 -6.92 -3.39
C VAL A 33 -6.64 -5.88 -2.85
N GLY A 34 -5.77 -6.28 -1.91
CA GLY A 34 -4.86 -5.35 -1.24
C GLY A 34 -3.90 -4.65 -2.19
N GLY A 35 -3.43 -5.34 -3.22
CA GLY A 35 -2.55 -4.75 -4.23
C GLY A 35 -3.22 -3.60 -4.99
N TYR A 36 -4.44 -3.80 -5.43
CA TYR A 36 -5.20 -2.75 -6.13
C TYR A 36 -5.59 -1.61 -5.19
N VAL A 37 -5.86 -1.90 -3.92
CA VAL A 37 -6.12 -0.86 -2.91
C VAL A 37 -4.90 0.04 -2.77
N CYS A 38 -3.71 -0.53 -2.62
CA CYS A 38 -2.47 0.24 -2.52
C CYS A 38 -2.24 1.09 -3.77
N GLU A 39 -2.48 0.51 -4.94
CA GLU A 39 -2.36 1.22 -6.22
C GLU A 39 -3.28 2.45 -6.25
N ALA A 40 -4.54 2.26 -5.90
CA ALA A 40 -5.52 3.35 -5.90
C ALA A 40 -5.16 4.44 -4.88
N LEU A 41 -4.74 4.05 -3.69
CA LEU A 41 -4.43 5.00 -2.62
C LEU A 41 -3.20 5.84 -2.92
N VAL A 42 -2.12 5.24 -3.42
CA VAL A 42 -0.91 6.00 -3.74
C VAL A 42 -1.15 6.97 -4.89
N ARG A 43 -1.93 6.57 -5.88
CA ARG A 43 -2.29 7.44 -7.01
C ARG A 43 -3.24 8.55 -6.60
N SER A 44 -4.01 8.35 -5.53
CA SER A 44 -4.94 9.36 -5.00
C SER A 44 -4.29 10.37 -4.07
N GLY A 45 -3.10 10.09 -3.57
CA GLY A 45 -2.36 11.04 -2.73
C GLY A 45 -2.07 10.61 -1.31
N VAL A 46 -2.29 9.34 -0.96
CA VAL A 46 -1.83 8.79 0.32
C VAL A 46 -0.32 8.57 0.25
N PHE A 47 0.41 9.06 1.24
CA PHE A 47 1.87 9.02 1.25
C PHE A 47 2.47 7.97 2.19
N THR A 48 1.74 7.55 3.23
CA THR A 48 2.31 6.67 4.25
C THR A 48 1.52 5.36 4.35
N PHE A 49 2.24 4.28 4.16
CA PHE A 49 1.68 2.93 4.13
C PHE A 49 2.41 2.01 5.08
N ASP A 50 1.65 1.13 5.74
CA ASP A 50 2.18 -0.08 6.37
C ASP A 50 1.61 -1.26 5.60
N LEU A 51 2.47 -2.12 5.08
CA LEU A 51 2.07 -3.28 4.30
C LEU A 51 2.40 -4.55 5.09
N ILE A 52 1.40 -5.39 5.31
CA ILE A 52 1.53 -6.59 6.13
C ILE A 52 1.14 -7.82 5.30
N ASP A 53 2.10 -8.68 5.01
CA ASP A 53 1.89 -9.93 4.29
C ASP A 53 3.15 -10.78 4.43
N ASP A 54 3.01 -12.08 4.56
CA ASP A 54 4.17 -12.97 4.66
C ASP A 54 4.43 -13.78 3.38
N ASP A 55 3.58 -13.66 2.38
CA ASP A 55 3.67 -14.44 1.15
C ASP A 55 4.67 -13.86 0.16
N LYS A 56 5.17 -14.76 -0.67
CA LYS A 56 5.92 -14.42 -1.88
C LYS A 56 5.01 -14.52 -3.10
N VAL A 57 5.35 -13.76 -4.13
CA VAL A 57 4.62 -13.81 -5.40
C VAL A 57 4.79 -15.18 -6.03
N CYS A 58 3.67 -15.79 -6.42
CA CYS A 58 3.62 -17.08 -7.12
C CYS A 58 3.19 -16.88 -8.57
N LEU A 59 3.60 -17.81 -9.42
CA LEU A 59 3.25 -17.75 -10.84
C LEU A 59 1.73 -17.68 -11.06
N THR A 60 0.96 -18.40 -10.28
CA THR A 60 -0.50 -18.42 -10.39
C THR A 60 -1.18 -17.13 -9.95
N ASN A 61 -0.45 -16.22 -9.33
CA ASN A 61 -0.98 -14.89 -8.96
C ASN A 61 -1.10 -13.96 -10.16
N LEU A 62 -0.45 -14.28 -11.29
CA LEU A 62 -0.40 -13.40 -12.44
C LEU A 62 -1.76 -13.08 -13.04
N ASN A 63 -2.74 -13.96 -12.85
CA ASN A 63 -4.06 -13.77 -13.44
C ASN A 63 -4.87 -12.65 -12.78
N ARG A 64 -4.51 -12.20 -11.57
CA ARG A 64 -5.37 -11.28 -10.82
C ARG A 64 -4.65 -10.31 -9.89
N GLN A 65 -3.37 -10.51 -9.60
CA GLN A 65 -2.63 -9.66 -8.66
C GLN A 65 -1.74 -8.68 -9.41
N ILE A 66 -1.95 -7.39 -9.16
CA ILE A 66 -1.24 -6.33 -9.89
C ILE A 66 0.28 -6.38 -9.66
N ILE A 67 0.72 -6.87 -8.51
CA ILE A 67 2.14 -6.99 -8.19
C ILE A 67 2.81 -8.18 -8.86
N ALA A 68 2.00 -9.12 -9.38
CA ALA A 68 2.52 -10.37 -9.91
C ALA A 68 2.85 -10.25 -11.39
N THR A 69 4.14 -10.34 -11.69
CA THR A 69 4.68 -10.43 -13.05
C THR A 69 5.74 -11.53 -13.06
N ARG A 70 6.18 -11.92 -14.25
CA ARG A 70 7.25 -12.93 -14.35
C ARG A 70 8.53 -12.49 -13.65
N LYS A 71 8.79 -11.18 -13.61
CA LYS A 71 9.97 -10.63 -12.92
C LYS A 71 9.85 -10.67 -11.40
N THR A 72 8.64 -10.63 -10.87
CA THR A 72 8.43 -10.52 -9.42
C THR A 72 8.20 -11.86 -8.73
N VAL A 73 7.96 -12.93 -9.49
CA VAL A 73 7.78 -14.27 -8.91
C VAL A 73 8.96 -14.63 -8.00
N GLY A 74 8.65 -15.08 -6.79
CA GLY A 74 9.64 -15.44 -5.76
C GLY A 74 10.03 -14.30 -4.82
N GLN A 75 9.64 -13.07 -5.11
CA GLN A 75 9.88 -11.93 -4.22
C GLN A 75 8.73 -11.80 -3.22
N TYR A 76 9.01 -11.23 -2.05
CA TYR A 76 7.94 -10.93 -1.08
C TYR A 76 6.97 -9.91 -1.65
N LYS A 77 5.67 -10.17 -1.48
CA LYS A 77 4.62 -9.28 -2.00
C LYS A 77 4.74 -7.86 -1.44
N VAL A 78 5.07 -7.74 -0.15
CA VAL A 78 5.23 -6.41 0.46
C VAL A 78 6.40 -5.63 -0.14
N ASP A 79 7.49 -6.30 -0.49
CA ASP A 79 8.64 -5.64 -1.13
C ASP A 79 8.31 -5.18 -2.54
N VAL A 80 7.61 -6.01 -3.31
CA VAL A 80 7.19 -5.68 -4.67
C VAL A 80 6.22 -4.49 -4.66
N MET A 81 5.26 -4.50 -3.74
CA MET A 81 4.31 -3.39 -3.63
C MET A 81 4.99 -2.10 -3.18
N LYS A 82 5.93 -2.20 -2.25
CA LYS A 82 6.72 -1.03 -1.82
C LYS A 82 7.45 -0.40 -3.02
N GLU A 83 8.12 -1.20 -3.82
CA GLU A 83 8.85 -0.71 -4.99
C GLU A 83 7.89 -0.03 -5.96
N ARG A 84 6.73 -0.63 -6.19
CA ARG A 84 5.72 -0.06 -7.06
C ARG A 84 5.17 1.27 -6.53
N ILE A 85 4.90 1.35 -5.23
CA ILE A 85 4.45 2.60 -4.60
C ILE A 85 5.50 3.71 -4.79
N LEU A 86 6.77 3.39 -4.56
CA LEU A 86 7.85 4.36 -4.70
C LEU A 86 8.09 4.77 -6.15
N ASP A 87 7.78 3.90 -7.10
CA ASP A 87 7.81 4.25 -8.52
C ASP A 87 6.72 5.27 -8.88
N ILE A 88 5.57 5.16 -8.23
CA ILE A 88 4.44 6.08 -8.47
C ILE A 88 4.66 7.39 -7.71
N ASN A 89 5.13 7.30 -6.48
CA ASN A 89 5.42 8.47 -5.64
C ASN A 89 6.70 8.25 -4.84
N PRO A 90 7.83 8.79 -5.28
CA PRO A 90 9.11 8.61 -4.60
C PRO A 90 9.17 9.23 -3.21
N ASP A 91 8.24 10.12 -2.87
CA ASP A 91 8.17 10.74 -1.55
C ASP A 91 7.36 9.91 -0.54
N ALA A 92 6.77 8.81 -0.97
CA ALA A 92 6.01 7.93 -0.09
C ALA A 92 6.89 7.25 0.96
N VAL A 93 6.29 6.99 2.12
CA VAL A 93 6.91 6.22 3.20
C VAL A 93 6.20 4.88 3.29
N VAL A 94 6.93 3.80 3.09
CA VAL A 94 6.34 2.46 3.07
C VAL A 94 7.07 1.57 4.09
N ASN A 95 6.35 1.19 5.12
CA ASN A 95 6.83 0.26 6.15
C ASN A 95 6.34 -1.14 5.80
N VAL A 96 7.25 -2.10 5.67
CA VAL A 96 6.89 -3.47 5.33
C VAL A 96 7.02 -4.39 6.53
N HIS A 97 6.04 -5.29 6.67
CA HIS A 97 5.98 -6.28 7.74
C HIS A 97 5.79 -7.66 7.10
N LYS A 98 6.86 -8.45 7.09
CA LYS A 98 6.86 -9.80 6.49
C LYS A 98 6.36 -10.81 7.50
N CYS A 99 5.08 -10.68 7.86
CA CYS A 99 4.48 -11.54 8.88
C CYS A 99 2.99 -11.70 8.64
N PHE A 100 2.41 -12.69 9.30
CA PHE A 100 0.98 -12.84 9.41
C PHE A 100 0.50 -12.04 10.62
N PHE A 101 -0.69 -11.45 10.53
CA PHE A 101 -1.30 -10.81 11.69
C PHE A 101 -1.96 -11.87 12.56
N LEU A 102 -1.47 -12.03 13.77
CA LEU A 102 -1.92 -13.04 14.73
C LEU A 102 -2.16 -12.38 16.08
N PRO A 103 -2.99 -12.99 16.97
CA PRO A 103 -3.16 -12.46 18.32
C PRO A 103 -1.82 -12.25 19.06
N GLU A 104 -0.84 -13.12 18.80
CA GLU A 104 0.46 -13.08 19.48
C GLU A 104 1.28 -11.85 19.11
N ASN A 105 1.11 -11.32 17.87
CA ASN A 105 1.89 -10.16 17.43
C ASN A 105 1.05 -8.90 17.25
N ALA A 106 -0.24 -8.95 17.59
CA ALA A 106 -1.13 -7.81 17.41
C ALA A 106 -0.63 -6.55 18.15
N ALA A 107 -0.04 -6.71 19.31
CA ALA A 107 0.46 -5.59 20.11
C ALA A 107 1.69 -4.91 19.50
N GLU A 108 2.36 -5.54 18.53
CA GLU A 108 3.53 -4.99 17.85
C GLU A 108 3.15 -3.94 16.81
N PHE A 109 1.86 -3.87 16.44
CA PHE A 109 1.39 -2.91 15.45
C PHE A 109 0.87 -1.65 16.10
N PRO A 110 1.31 -0.46 15.65
CA PRO A 110 0.89 0.81 16.26
C PRO A 110 -0.49 1.24 15.75
N PHE A 111 -1.54 0.48 16.10
CA PHE A 111 -2.90 0.73 15.59
C PHE A 111 -3.38 2.16 15.87
N GLU A 112 -2.97 2.75 16.99
CA GLU A 112 -3.34 4.11 17.35
C GLU A 112 -2.75 5.17 16.40
N GLU A 113 -1.74 4.80 15.62
CA GLU A 113 -1.10 5.71 14.67
C GLU A 113 -1.68 5.59 13.26
N TYR A 114 -2.52 4.57 13.01
CA TYR A 114 -3.15 4.39 11.70
C TYR A 114 -4.42 5.22 11.60
N ASP A 115 -4.56 5.95 10.51
CA ASP A 115 -5.79 6.67 10.20
C ASP A 115 -6.84 5.76 9.59
N TYR A 116 -6.39 4.70 8.92
CA TYR A 116 -7.27 3.72 8.30
C TYR A 116 -6.60 2.35 8.23
N VAL A 117 -7.40 1.32 8.40
CA VAL A 117 -6.93 -0.07 8.32
C VAL A 117 -7.75 -0.80 7.26
N ILE A 118 -7.06 -1.42 6.33
CA ILE A 118 -7.66 -2.23 5.26
C ILE A 118 -7.40 -3.70 5.57
N ASP A 119 -8.46 -4.46 5.71
CA ASP A 119 -8.39 -5.92 5.86
C ASP A 119 -8.66 -6.55 4.50
N ALA A 120 -7.60 -6.99 3.85
CA ALA A 120 -7.65 -7.61 2.53
C ALA A 120 -7.09 -9.04 2.53
N VAL A 121 -7.17 -9.68 3.67
CA VAL A 121 -6.69 -11.06 3.86
C VAL A 121 -7.60 -12.07 3.17
#